data_00ede06063e87702cb5fb1b075f0f095
#
_entry.id   00ede06063e87702cb5fb1b075f0f095
#
_cell.length_a   1.000
_cell.length_b   1.000
_cell.length_c   1.000
_cell.angle_alpha   90.00
_cell.angle_beta   90.00
_cell.angle_gamma   90.00
#
_symmetry.space_group_name_H-M   'P 1'
#
loop_
_entity.id
_entity.type
_entity.pdbx_description
1 polymer ?
#
loop_
_entity_poly.entity_id
_entity_poly.type
_entity_poly.pdbx_seq_one_letter_code
_entity_poly.pdbx_strand_id
1 'polypeptide(L)'
;YKEEMIDKELEVRMQMAQDVTSMVLALRRKVNIKVRQPLQCIMIPVVDEEQRAHIEAVKALIMSEVNVKDIKFVDGAAGVLVKKVKCDFKKMGPKFGKQMKAVAAAVAEMSQDAIAELEKNGSYTLQLNGTDVLVEATDVEIFSEDIPGWLVANEGKLTVALDVTVTEELRREGIARELVNRIQNIRKSSGLEITDKIKITLSKNQQTDDAVNEYKDYICNQVLGTSLTLTDDCLLYTSPSPRDAHES
;
A
#
# COMPACT_ATOMS: atom_id res chain seq x y z
N TYR A 1 -32.46 9.76 -19.89
CA TYR A 1 -32.04 8.99 -18.72
C TYR A 1 -33.24 8.91 -17.78
N LYS A 2 -33.69 7.69 -17.44
CA LYS A 2 -34.78 7.50 -16.48
C LYS A 2 -34.11 7.45 -15.09
N GLU A 3 -34.46 8.38 -14.20
CA GLU A 3 -33.97 8.44 -12.81
C GLU A 3 -34.27 7.14 -12.03
N GLU A 4 -35.30 6.39 -12.43
CA GLU A 4 -35.68 5.09 -11.88
C GLU A 4 -34.66 3.97 -12.11
N MET A 5 -33.63 4.18 -12.94
CA MET A 5 -32.58 3.20 -13.23
C MET A 5 -31.27 3.49 -12.46
N ILE A 6 -31.24 4.50 -11.62
CA ILE A 6 -30.06 4.88 -10.83
C ILE A 6 -30.11 4.15 -9.50
N ASP A 7 -29.21 3.20 -9.32
CA ASP A 7 -28.97 2.57 -8.03
C ASP A 7 -28.00 3.44 -7.22
N LYS A 8 -28.55 4.28 -6.35
CA LYS A 8 -27.77 5.22 -5.52
C LYS A 8 -26.80 4.50 -4.59
N GLU A 9 -27.16 3.33 -4.10
CA GLU A 9 -26.30 2.54 -3.23
C GLU A 9 -25.09 2.00 -3.99
N LEU A 10 -25.31 1.54 -5.22
CA LEU A 10 -24.23 1.12 -6.11
C LEU A 10 -23.30 2.28 -6.46
N GLU A 11 -23.83 3.48 -6.71
CA GLU A 11 -23.02 4.67 -6.97
C GLU A 11 -22.11 5.01 -5.78
N VAL A 12 -22.65 4.98 -4.55
CA VAL A 12 -21.87 5.22 -3.33
C VAL A 12 -20.75 4.17 -3.18
N ARG A 13 -21.05 2.88 -3.39
CA ARG A 13 -20.06 1.80 -3.32
C ARG A 13 -18.97 1.97 -4.37
N MET A 14 -19.34 2.31 -5.60
CA MET A 14 -18.38 2.53 -6.67
C MET A 14 -17.53 3.77 -6.44
N GLN A 15 -18.11 4.85 -5.90
CA GLN A 15 -17.32 6.02 -5.51
C GLN A 15 -16.30 5.69 -4.42
N MET A 16 -16.71 4.95 -3.39
CA MET A 16 -15.78 4.49 -2.35
C MET A 16 -14.66 3.60 -2.92
N ALA A 17 -14.99 2.71 -3.86
CA ALA A 17 -13.97 1.91 -4.54
C ALA A 17 -12.97 2.77 -5.30
N GLN A 18 -13.42 3.80 -6.02
CA GLN A 18 -12.57 4.74 -6.75
C GLN A 18 -11.68 5.55 -5.80
N ASP A 19 -12.23 6.06 -4.70
CA ASP A 19 -11.51 6.86 -3.72
C ASP A 19 -10.40 6.02 -3.06
N VAL A 20 -10.72 4.84 -2.53
CA VAL A 20 -9.73 3.93 -1.94
C VAL A 20 -8.66 3.55 -2.95
N THR A 21 -9.04 3.18 -4.17
CA THR A 21 -8.11 2.82 -5.24
C THR A 21 -7.16 3.97 -5.57
N SER A 22 -7.69 5.18 -5.73
CA SER A 22 -6.91 6.37 -6.04
C SER A 22 -5.90 6.69 -4.95
N MET A 23 -6.33 6.62 -3.68
CA MET A 23 -5.47 6.84 -2.51
C MET A 23 -4.34 5.80 -2.44
N VAL A 24 -4.64 4.52 -2.62
CA VAL A 24 -3.62 3.45 -2.59
C VAL A 24 -2.63 3.59 -3.74
N LEU A 25 -3.10 3.91 -4.95
CA LEU A 25 -2.22 4.15 -6.10
C LEU A 25 -1.34 5.38 -5.90
N ALA A 26 -1.83 6.42 -5.21
CA ALA A 26 -1.02 7.57 -4.83
C ALA A 26 0.07 7.19 -3.82
N LEU A 27 -0.25 6.36 -2.81
CA LEU A 27 0.73 5.85 -1.85
C LEU A 27 1.80 4.99 -2.53
N ARG A 28 1.42 4.10 -3.45
CA ARG A 28 2.37 3.31 -4.26
C ARG A 28 3.34 4.20 -5.05
N ARG A 29 2.83 5.27 -5.68
CA ARG A 29 3.66 6.25 -6.41
C ARG A 29 4.65 6.96 -5.51
N LYS A 30 4.24 7.33 -4.29
CA LYS A 30 5.09 8.01 -3.30
C LYS A 30 6.35 7.20 -2.96
N VAL A 31 6.25 5.87 -2.94
CA VAL A 31 7.38 4.96 -2.65
C VAL A 31 7.90 4.23 -3.89
N ASN A 32 7.45 4.61 -5.08
CA ASN A 32 7.86 4.04 -6.36
C ASN A 32 7.67 2.51 -6.47
N ILE A 33 6.63 1.98 -5.84
CA ILE A 33 6.23 0.57 -5.96
C ILE A 33 5.19 0.43 -7.07
N LYS A 34 5.55 -0.27 -8.14
CA LYS A 34 4.65 -0.52 -9.28
C LYS A 34 3.45 -1.38 -8.86
N VAL A 35 2.30 -1.20 -9.52
CA VAL A 35 1.08 -1.99 -9.24
C VAL A 35 1.29 -3.49 -9.46
N ARG A 36 2.16 -3.89 -10.38
CA ARG A 36 2.51 -5.30 -10.62
C ARG A 36 3.22 -5.97 -9.45
N GLN A 37 3.85 -5.19 -8.55
CA GLN A 37 4.37 -5.70 -7.28
C GLN A 37 3.21 -5.87 -6.31
N PRO A 38 2.81 -7.11 -5.97
CA PRO A 38 1.78 -7.32 -4.96
C PRO A 38 2.25 -6.86 -3.59
N LEU A 39 1.33 -6.33 -2.78
CA LEU A 39 1.56 -5.95 -1.39
C LEU A 39 0.61 -6.74 -0.48
N GLN A 40 0.96 -6.83 0.79
CA GLN A 40 0.28 -7.71 1.72
C GLN A 40 -1.12 -7.23 2.05
N CYS A 41 -1.26 -6.00 2.53
CA CYS A 41 -2.59 -5.55 2.91
C CYS A 41 -2.76 -4.02 2.94
N ILE A 42 -4.01 -3.62 2.99
CA ILE A 42 -4.48 -2.28 3.30
C ILE A 42 -5.20 -2.35 4.64
N MET A 43 -5.03 -1.36 5.51
CA MET A 43 -5.89 -1.13 6.65
C MET A 43 -6.75 0.10 6.42
N ILE A 44 -8.04 -0.02 6.72
CA ILE A 44 -9.02 1.05 6.61
C ILE A 44 -9.68 1.24 7.97
N PRO A 45 -9.39 2.35 8.68
CA PRO A 45 -10.15 2.73 9.86
C PRO A 45 -11.60 3.01 9.48
N VAL A 46 -12.53 2.31 10.07
CA VAL A 46 -13.95 2.53 9.84
C VAL A 46 -14.51 3.49 10.86
N VAL A 47 -15.33 4.42 10.38
CA VAL A 47 -16.00 5.41 11.22
C VAL A 47 -17.37 4.88 11.66
N ASP A 48 -18.04 4.13 10.77
CA ASP A 48 -19.34 3.55 10.99
C ASP A 48 -19.51 2.23 10.22
N GLU A 49 -20.52 1.44 10.60
CA GLU A 49 -20.81 0.15 9.98
C GLU A 49 -21.34 0.28 8.54
N GLU A 50 -21.92 1.41 8.18
CA GLU A 50 -22.39 1.66 6.80
C GLU A 50 -21.20 1.80 5.84
N GLN A 51 -20.19 2.59 6.23
CA GLN A 51 -18.95 2.72 5.47
C GLN A 51 -18.27 1.35 5.31
N ARG A 52 -18.20 0.57 6.39
CA ARG A 52 -17.65 -0.78 6.36
C ARG A 52 -18.36 -1.67 5.37
N ALA A 53 -19.69 -1.72 5.43
CA ALA A 53 -20.51 -2.55 4.55
C ALA A 53 -20.34 -2.17 3.07
N HIS A 54 -20.25 -0.87 2.76
CA HIS A 54 -20.03 -0.39 1.40
C HIS A 54 -18.66 -0.82 0.86
N ILE A 55 -17.59 -0.68 1.66
CA ILE A 55 -16.23 -1.07 1.23
C ILE A 55 -16.12 -2.60 1.14
N GLU A 56 -16.73 -3.35 2.07
CA GLU A 56 -16.74 -4.82 2.03
C GLU A 56 -17.39 -5.34 0.75
N ALA A 57 -18.48 -4.71 0.30
CA ALA A 57 -19.17 -5.08 -0.94
C ALA A 57 -18.31 -4.93 -2.20
N VAL A 58 -17.33 -4.03 -2.20
CA VAL A 58 -16.40 -3.76 -3.32
C VAL A 58 -14.96 -4.20 -3.02
N LYS A 59 -14.74 -4.91 -1.92
CA LYS A 59 -13.42 -5.35 -1.45
C LYS A 59 -12.62 -6.07 -2.53
N ALA A 60 -13.21 -7.06 -3.20
CA ALA A 60 -12.54 -7.84 -4.23
C ALA A 60 -12.12 -6.98 -5.43
N LEU A 61 -12.94 -5.99 -5.81
CA LEU A 61 -12.63 -5.05 -6.87
C LEU A 61 -11.41 -4.20 -6.50
N ILE A 62 -11.41 -3.61 -5.32
CA ILE A 62 -10.29 -2.79 -4.83
C ILE A 62 -9.00 -3.62 -4.80
N MET A 63 -9.04 -4.81 -4.20
CA MET A 63 -7.87 -5.70 -4.09
C MET A 63 -7.27 -6.02 -5.46
N SER A 64 -8.13 -6.27 -6.46
CA SER A 64 -7.69 -6.54 -7.83
C SER A 64 -7.05 -5.33 -8.50
N GLU A 65 -7.66 -4.15 -8.36
CA GLU A 65 -7.20 -2.91 -9.00
C GLU A 65 -5.84 -2.42 -8.43
N VAL A 66 -5.66 -2.52 -7.12
CA VAL A 66 -4.44 -2.04 -6.46
C VAL A 66 -3.42 -3.15 -6.16
N ASN A 67 -3.74 -4.39 -6.48
CA ASN A 67 -2.90 -5.58 -6.30
C ASN A 67 -2.40 -5.74 -4.85
N VAL A 68 -3.34 -5.88 -3.94
CA VAL A 68 -3.09 -6.24 -2.54
C VAL A 68 -3.78 -7.56 -2.20
N LYS A 69 -3.22 -8.30 -1.24
CA LYS A 69 -3.73 -9.62 -0.86
C LYS A 69 -4.94 -9.57 0.06
N ASP A 70 -5.07 -8.50 0.87
CA ASP A 70 -6.17 -8.36 1.82
C ASP A 70 -6.49 -6.90 2.14
N ILE A 71 -7.71 -6.66 2.63
CA ILE A 71 -8.15 -5.39 3.23
C ILE A 71 -8.65 -5.70 4.63
N LYS A 72 -8.05 -5.05 5.63
CA LYS A 72 -8.42 -5.16 7.03
C LYS A 72 -9.12 -3.90 7.49
N PHE A 73 -10.21 -4.08 8.22
CA PHE A 73 -10.89 -2.97 8.88
C PHE A 73 -10.42 -2.89 10.32
N VAL A 74 -10.21 -1.67 10.79
CA VAL A 74 -9.81 -1.39 12.18
C VAL A 74 -10.76 -0.36 12.78
N ASP A 75 -11.06 -0.51 14.06
CA ASP A 75 -11.94 0.41 14.77
C ASP A 75 -11.18 1.71 15.10
N GLY A 76 -11.55 2.78 14.41
CA GLY A 76 -10.98 4.10 14.62
C GLY A 76 -9.57 4.30 14.04
N ALA A 77 -9.13 5.55 13.97
CA ALA A 77 -7.83 5.92 13.40
C ALA A 77 -6.62 5.51 14.28
N ALA A 78 -6.85 5.16 15.54
CA ALA A 78 -5.80 4.81 16.50
C ALA A 78 -4.99 3.54 16.13
N GLY A 79 -5.56 2.63 15.32
CA GLY A 79 -4.88 1.41 14.86
C GLY A 79 -3.93 1.60 13.67
N VAL A 80 -3.93 2.78 13.05
CA VAL A 80 -3.26 3.04 11.77
C VAL A 80 -2.20 4.13 11.87
N LEU A 81 -2.34 5.01 12.85
CA LEU A 81 -1.44 6.14 13.07
C LEU A 81 -0.89 6.08 14.49
N VAL A 82 0.41 6.25 14.61
CA VAL A 82 1.04 6.53 15.91
C VAL A 82 0.98 8.05 16.12
N LYS A 83 0.18 8.48 17.08
CA LYS A 83 0.17 9.88 17.47
C LYS A 83 1.38 10.17 18.35
N LYS A 84 2.03 11.30 18.08
CA LYS A 84 3.11 11.85 18.89
C LYS A 84 2.80 13.28 19.27
N VAL A 85 3.36 13.70 20.38
CA VAL A 85 3.18 15.04 20.93
C VAL A 85 4.53 15.74 21.01
N LYS A 86 4.58 16.94 20.50
CA LYS A 86 5.74 17.82 20.58
C LYS A 86 5.39 19.08 21.36
N CYS A 87 6.25 19.46 22.28
CA CYS A 87 6.06 20.69 23.04
C CYS A 87 6.28 21.94 22.17
N ASP A 88 5.39 22.92 22.29
CA ASP A 88 5.65 24.27 21.81
C ASP A 88 6.49 25.01 22.83
N PHE A 89 7.82 25.02 22.63
CA PHE A 89 8.77 25.65 23.54
C PHE A 89 8.53 27.14 23.76
N LYS A 90 7.92 27.83 22.79
CA LYS A 90 7.59 29.26 22.94
C LYS A 90 6.48 29.50 23.94
N LYS A 91 5.51 28.59 24.00
CA LYS A 91 4.38 28.68 24.89
C LYS A 91 4.70 28.07 26.26
N MET A 92 5.39 26.94 26.29
CA MET A 92 5.68 26.19 27.52
C MET A 92 6.92 26.71 28.28
N GLY A 93 7.89 27.32 27.60
CA GLY A 93 9.09 27.86 28.21
C GLY A 93 8.82 28.81 29.38
N PRO A 94 7.93 29.82 29.24
CA PRO A 94 7.55 30.71 30.33
C PRO A 94 6.81 30.01 31.50
N LYS A 95 6.07 28.92 31.21
CA LYS A 95 5.30 28.16 32.21
C LYS A 95 6.19 27.24 33.05
N PHE A 96 7.18 26.60 32.48
CA PHE A 96 7.94 25.51 33.12
C PHE A 96 9.43 25.82 33.37
N GLY A 97 9.99 26.85 32.76
CA GLY A 97 11.34 27.34 33.01
C GLY A 97 12.42 26.25 33.06
N LYS A 98 13.04 26.04 34.22
CA LYS A 98 14.10 25.04 34.43
C LYS A 98 13.65 23.59 34.25
N GLN A 99 12.36 23.31 34.40
CA GLN A 99 11.78 21.97 34.27
C GLN A 99 11.39 21.64 32.85
N MET A 100 11.53 22.57 31.88
CA MET A 100 11.09 22.43 30.51
C MET A 100 11.66 21.20 29.83
N LYS A 101 12.95 20.86 30.10
CA LYS A 101 13.58 19.65 29.51
C LYS A 101 12.93 18.37 30.00
N ALA A 102 12.61 18.28 31.30
CA ALA A 102 11.96 17.10 31.87
C ALA A 102 10.52 16.99 31.39
N VAL A 103 9.79 18.11 31.29
CA VAL A 103 8.44 18.15 30.75
C VAL A 103 8.42 17.74 29.28
N ALA A 104 9.35 18.26 28.48
CA ALA A 104 9.44 17.90 27.04
C ALA A 104 9.74 16.42 26.83
N ALA A 105 10.62 15.82 27.64
CA ALA A 105 10.91 14.39 27.58
C ALA A 105 9.67 13.54 27.94
N ALA A 106 8.97 13.91 29.01
CA ALA A 106 7.76 13.19 29.43
C ALA A 106 6.61 13.33 28.42
N VAL A 107 6.45 14.48 27.79
CA VAL A 107 5.46 14.71 26.72
C VAL A 107 5.80 13.86 25.48
N ALA A 108 7.07 13.75 25.12
CA ALA A 108 7.51 12.93 23.99
C ALA A 108 7.28 11.42 24.22
N GLU A 109 7.25 10.97 25.48
CA GLU A 109 7.03 9.56 25.87
C GLU A 109 5.57 9.26 26.23
N MET A 110 4.63 10.17 26.00
CA MET A 110 3.21 9.95 26.28
C MET A 110 2.68 8.73 25.52
N SER A 111 1.90 7.90 26.22
CA SER A 111 1.20 6.75 25.61
C SER A 111 0.09 7.22 24.66
N GLN A 112 -0.34 6.32 23.76
CA GLN A 112 -1.44 6.63 22.83
C GLN A 112 -2.74 6.97 23.61
N ASP A 113 -2.99 6.29 24.73
CA ASP A 113 -4.14 6.54 25.59
C ASP A 113 -4.08 7.93 26.25
N ALA A 114 -2.90 8.32 26.74
CA ALA A 114 -2.66 9.65 27.31
C ALA A 114 -2.84 10.76 26.27
N ILE A 115 -2.41 10.54 25.03
CA ILE A 115 -2.60 11.48 23.91
C ILE A 115 -4.09 11.60 23.56
N ALA A 116 -4.81 10.47 23.51
CA ALA A 116 -6.25 10.47 23.25
C ALA A 116 -7.03 11.20 24.35
N GLU A 117 -6.62 11.04 25.63
CA GLU A 117 -7.20 11.76 26.76
C GLU A 117 -6.91 13.26 26.68
N LEU A 118 -5.70 13.67 26.33
CA LEU A 118 -5.32 15.06 26.09
C LEU A 118 -6.17 15.70 24.98
N GLU A 119 -6.41 15.00 23.86
CA GLU A 119 -7.25 15.50 22.78
C GLU A 119 -8.72 15.64 23.21
N LYS A 120 -9.23 14.67 23.98
CA LYS A 120 -10.63 14.64 24.42
C LYS A 120 -10.94 15.67 25.50
N ASN A 121 -10.05 15.82 26.47
CA ASN A 121 -10.27 16.66 27.66
C ASN A 121 -9.64 18.05 27.50
N GLY A 122 -8.81 18.28 26.48
CA GLY A 122 -8.07 19.54 26.29
C GLY A 122 -6.88 19.74 27.22
N SER A 123 -6.66 18.83 28.20
CA SER A 123 -5.55 18.83 29.12
C SER A 123 -5.24 17.46 29.67
N TYR A 124 -4.00 17.25 30.08
CA TYR A 124 -3.52 16.00 30.68
C TYR A 124 -2.51 16.29 31.80
N THR A 125 -2.59 15.57 32.89
CA THR A 125 -1.67 15.73 34.00
C THR A 125 -0.57 14.69 33.95
N LEU A 126 0.68 15.16 33.77
CA LEU A 126 1.88 14.33 33.83
C LEU A 126 2.45 14.29 35.23
N GLN A 127 2.88 13.12 35.69
CA GLN A 127 3.61 12.99 36.96
C GLN A 127 5.12 13.01 36.69
N LEU A 128 5.78 14.06 37.10
CA LEU A 128 7.23 14.25 37.02
C LEU A 128 7.84 14.36 38.42
N ASN A 129 8.66 13.38 38.77
CA ASN A 129 9.40 13.39 40.05
C ASN A 129 8.52 13.67 41.29
N GLY A 130 7.28 13.16 41.28
CA GLY A 130 6.32 13.38 42.37
C GLY A 130 5.60 14.74 42.32
N THR A 131 5.75 15.49 41.23
CA THR A 131 5.02 16.74 41.00
C THR A 131 4.09 16.57 39.81
N ASP A 132 2.83 16.96 39.98
CA ASP A 132 1.84 16.95 38.93
C ASP A 132 2.03 18.17 38.03
N VAL A 133 2.22 17.90 36.73
CA VAL A 133 2.39 18.93 35.71
C VAL A 133 1.21 18.87 34.74
N LEU A 134 0.43 19.93 34.69
CA LEU A 134 -0.69 20.07 33.78
C LEU A 134 -0.19 20.53 32.42
N VAL A 135 -0.47 19.72 31.37
CA VAL A 135 -0.19 20.05 29.99
C VAL A 135 -1.51 20.29 29.25
N GLU A 136 -1.65 21.44 28.62
CA GLU A 136 -2.83 21.78 27.84
C GLU A 136 -2.60 21.45 26.36
N ALA A 137 -3.66 21.05 25.66
CA ALA A 137 -3.60 20.74 24.24
C ALA A 137 -3.12 21.95 23.38
N THR A 138 -3.31 23.17 23.90
CA THR A 138 -2.84 24.42 23.26
C THR A 138 -1.33 24.65 23.40
N ASP A 139 -0.68 23.98 24.33
CA ASP A 139 0.75 24.10 24.64
C ASP A 139 1.62 23.13 23.85
N VAL A 140 0.98 22.21 23.15
CA VAL A 140 1.63 21.13 22.43
C VAL A 140 1.09 21.03 21.00
N GLU A 141 1.88 20.42 20.13
CA GLU A 141 1.48 20.05 18.78
C GLU A 141 1.34 18.54 18.72
N ILE A 142 0.12 18.07 18.44
CA ILE A 142 -0.15 16.64 18.25
C ILE A 142 -0.07 16.36 16.77
N PHE A 143 0.81 15.45 16.38
CA PHE A 143 0.97 15.03 14.99
C PHE A 143 0.93 13.51 14.89
N SER A 144 0.62 13.02 13.70
CA SER A 144 0.56 11.59 13.41
C SER A 144 1.78 11.21 12.61
N GLU A 145 2.45 10.12 13.02
CA GLU A 145 3.52 9.49 12.26
C GLU A 145 3.03 8.16 11.68
N ASP A 146 3.50 7.85 10.49
CA ASP A 146 3.27 6.54 9.87
C ASP A 146 3.96 5.45 10.71
N ILE A 147 3.28 4.32 10.88
CA ILE A 147 3.91 3.15 11.49
C ILE A 147 5.01 2.66 10.54
N PRO A 148 6.20 2.27 11.04
CA PRO A 148 7.24 1.73 10.17
C PRO A 148 6.74 0.62 9.27
N GLY A 149 6.98 0.74 7.95
CA GLY A 149 6.46 -0.18 6.93
C GLY A 149 5.05 0.13 6.43
N TRP A 150 4.41 1.17 6.96
CA TRP A 150 3.07 1.60 6.55
C TRP A 150 3.09 3.05 6.06
N LEU A 151 2.29 3.32 5.04
CA LEU A 151 2.02 4.68 4.58
C LEU A 151 0.54 4.97 4.70
N VAL A 152 0.21 6.17 5.14
CA VAL A 152 -1.17 6.60 5.38
C VAL A 152 -1.55 7.74 4.45
N ALA A 153 -2.76 7.67 3.91
CA ALA A 153 -3.42 8.75 3.19
C ALA A 153 -4.77 9.04 3.83
N ASN A 154 -5.12 10.32 3.88
CA ASN A 154 -6.41 10.81 4.35
C ASN A 154 -7.07 11.65 3.27
N GLU A 155 -8.33 11.40 3.01
CA GLU A 155 -9.17 12.20 2.13
C GLU A 155 -10.57 12.33 2.72
N GLY A 156 -10.90 13.52 3.21
CA GLY A 156 -12.16 13.77 3.93
C GLY A 156 -12.29 12.87 5.16
N LYS A 157 -13.32 12.00 5.16
CA LYS A 157 -13.57 11.04 6.24
C LYS A 157 -12.92 9.68 6.01
N LEU A 158 -12.29 9.48 4.85
CA LEU A 158 -11.66 8.22 4.48
C LEU A 158 -10.17 8.26 4.79
N THR A 159 -9.71 7.26 5.50
CA THR A 159 -8.29 7.02 5.79
C THR A 159 -7.90 5.64 5.27
N VAL A 160 -6.76 5.56 4.62
CA VAL A 160 -6.22 4.30 4.09
C VAL A 160 -4.76 4.18 4.49
N ALA A 161 -4.38 3.05 5.07
CA ALA A 161 -2.99 2.70 5.33
C ALA A 161 -2.58 1.53 4.45
N LEU A 162 -1.44 1.66 3.78
CA LEU A 162 -0.87 0.65 2.90
C LEU A 162 0.38 0.06 3.54
N ASP A 163 0.41 -1.26 3.68
CA ASP A 163 1.63 -2.01 4.01
C ASP A 163 2.56 -2.00 2.80
N VAL A 164 3.68 -1.30 2.91
CA VAL A 164 4.68 -1.18 1.84
C VAL A 164 5.85 -2.14 2.02
N THR A 165 5.75 -3.07 2.97
CA THR A 165 6.76 -4.10 3.20
C THR A 165 6.67 -5.16 2.10
N VAL A 166 7.76 -5.33 1.36
CA VAL A 166 7.87 -6.37 0.32
C VAL A 166 8.63 -7.56 0.89
N THR A 167 7.91 -8.65 1.16
CA THR A 167 8.51 -9.91 1.56
C THR A 167 9.15 -10.61 0.36
N GLU A 168 10.03 -11.62 0.60
CA GLU A 168 10.64 -12.39 -0.48
C GLU A 168 9.60 -13.10 -1.37
N GLU A 169 8.53 -13.60 -0.78
CA GLU A 169 7.42 -14.21 -1.50
C GLU A 169 6.73 -13.20 -2.44
N LEU A 170 6.38 -12.02 -1.92
CA LEU A 170 5.78 -10.93 -2.71
C LEU A 170 6.75 -10.42 -3.79
N ARG A 171 8.05 -10.37 -3.50
CA ARG A 171 9.09 -10.02 -4.48
C ARG A 171 9.09 -11.00 -5.65
N ARG A 172 9.12 -12.31 -5.37
CA ARG A 172 9.12 -13.34 -6.42
C ARG A 172 7.85 -13.28 -7.29
N GLU A 173 6.68 -13.14 -6.66
CA GLU A 173 5.42 -12.95 -7.40
C GLU A 173 5.47 -11.69 -8.27
N GLY A 174 5.99 -10.58 -7.74
CA GLY A 174 6.15 -9.32 -8.47
C GLY A 174 7.04 -9.47 -9.71
N ILE A 175 8.14 -10.20 -9.60
CA ILE A 175 9.02 -10.53 -10.72
C ILE A 175 8.28 -11.35 -11.79
N ALA A 176 7.55 -12.38 -11.39
CA ALA A 176 6.77 -13.20 -12.32
C ALA A 176 5.74 -12.36 -13.08
N ARG A 177 5.02 -11.47 -12.42
CA ARG A 177 4.05 -10.55 -13.06
C ARG A 177 4.71 -9.55 -14.00
N GLU A 178 5.88 -9.03 -13.65
CA GLU A 178 6.65 -8.15 -14.53
C GLU A 178 7.16 -8.88 -15.76
N LEU A 179 7.62 -10.14 -15.62
CA LEU A 179 8.02 -10.98 -16.75
C LEU A 179 6.86 -11.26 -17.69
N VAL A 180 5.70 -11.63 -17.18
CA VAL A 180 4.48 -11.81 -18.00
C VAL A 180 4.20 -10.55 -18.80
N ASN A 181 4.22 -9.38 -18.17
CA ASN A 181 3.98 -8.12 -18.86
C ASN A 181 5.02 -7.85 -19.97
N ARG A 182 6.31 -8.08 -19.69
CA ARG A 182 7.38 -7.89 -20.68
C ARG A 182 7.24 -8.86 -21.86
N ILE A 183 6.96 -10.12 -21.59
CA ILE A 183 6.76 -11.13 -22.65
C ILE A 183 5.53 -10.78 -23.49
N GLN A 184 4.43 -10.35 -22.89
CA GLN A 184 3.25 -9.90 -23.63
C GLN A 184 3.54 -8.68 -24.52
N ASN A 185 4.35 -7.74 -24.03
CA ASN A 185 4.77 -6.60 -24.84
C ASN A 185 5.66 -7.04 -26.02
N ILE A 186 6.57 -8.01 -25.81
CA ILE A 186 7.40 -8.58 -26.87
C ILE A 186 6.52 -9.29 -27.91
N ARG A 187 5.57 -10.13 -27.48
CA ARG A 187 4.59 -10.78 -28.37
C ARG A 187 3.90 -9.76 -29.28
N LYS A 188 3.39 -8.69 -28.67
CA LYS A 188 2.68 -7.62 -29.39
C LYS A 188 3.60 -6.89 -30.38
N SER A 189 4.82 -6.54 -29.97
CA SER A 189 5.77 -5.83 -30.84
C SER A 189 6.34 -6.70 -31.94
N SER A 190 6.36 -8.01 -31.76
CA SER A 190 6.79 -9.00 -32.79
C SER A 190 5.70 -9.42 -33.76
N GLY A 191 4.48 -8.85 -33.64
CA GLY A 191 3.37 -9.17 -34.55
C GLY A 191 2.80 -10.57 -34.39
N LEU A 192 3.00 -11.21 -33.22
CA LEU A 192 2.42 -12.51 -32.93
C LEU A 192 0.90 -12.39 -32.69
N GLU A 193 0.17 -13.37 -33.18
CA GLU A 193 -1.26 -13.49 -32.96
C GLU A 193 -1.55 -13.86 -31.49
N ILE A 194 -2.78 -13.58 -31.04
CA ILE A 194 -3.19 -13.84 -29.66
C ILE A 194 -3.07 -15.32 -29.28
N THR A 195 -3.32 -16.20 -30.27
CA THR A 195 -3.32 -17.67 -30.11
C THR A 195 -1.95 -18.33 -30.32
N ASP A 196 -0.94 -17.59 -30.74
CA ASP A 196 0.38 -18.14 -31.00
C ASP A 196 1.04 -18.68 -29.75
N LYS A 197 1.55 -19.90 -29.82
CA LYS A 197 2.33 -20.54 -28.79
C LYS A 197 3.79 -20.20 -28.95
N ILE A 198 4.47 -19.89 -27.84
CA ILE A 198 5.87 -19.46 -27.83
C ILE A 198 6.75 -20.38 -26.97
N LYS A 199 8.04 -20.47 -27.35
CA LYS A 199 9.10 -20.98 -26.47
C LYS A 199 9.82 -19.79 -25.87
N ILE A 200 10.07 -19.84 -24.56
CA ILE A 200 10.68 -18.75 -23.79
C ILE A 200 12.05 -19.20 -23.34
N THR A 201 13.06 -18.40 -23.65
CA THR A 201 14.42 -18.57 -23.12
C THR A 201 14.84 -17.28 -22.45
N LEU A 202 15.28 -17.37 -21.19
CA LEU A 202 15.75 -16.23 -20.40
C LEU A 202 17.19 -16.45 -19.98
N SER A 203 17.98 -15.39 -20.02
CA SER A 203 19.32 -15.43 -19.43
C SER A 203 19.21 -15.55 -17.91
N LYS A 204 20.05 -16.38 -17.31
CA LYS A 204 20.13 -16.54 -15.86
C LYS A 204 20.48 -15.22 -15.17
N ASN A 205 19.83 -14.96 -14.05
CA ASN A 205 20.11 -13.81 -13.20
C ASN A 205 19.78 -14.18 -11.76
N GLN A 206 20.76 -14.08 -10.89
CA GLN A 206 20.61 -14.44 -9.45
C GLN A 206 19.45 -13.77 -8.74
N GLN A 207 19.04 -12.57 -9.21
CA GLN A 207 17.93 -11.83 -8.60
C GLN A 207 16.55 -12.32 -9.04
N THR A 208 16.46 -13.10 -10.13
CA THR A 208 15.17 -13.47 -10.73
C THR A 208 15.00 -14.98 -10.93
N ASP A 209 16.06 -15.77 -10.89
CA ASP A 209 16.00 -17.20 -11.19
C ASP A 209 15.10 -17.98 -10.23
N ASP A 210 15.10 -17.63 -8.95
CA ASP A 210 14.21 -18.19 -7.94
C ASP A 210 12.73 -17.96 -8.30
N ALA A 211 12.38 -16.73 -8.66
CA ALA A 211 11.03 -16.37 -9.06
C ALA A 211 10.61 -17.05 -10.38
N VAL A 212 11.52 -17.12 -11.36
CA VAL A 212 11.24 -17.80 -12.64
C VAL A 212 10.99 -19.29 -12.44
N ASN A 213 11.77 -19.95 -11.59
CA ASN A 213 11.60 -21.37 -11.31
C ASN A 213 10.31 -21.66 -10.54
N GLU A 214 9.99 -20.86 -9.53
CA GLU A 214 8.78 -21.01 -8.72
C GLU A 214 7.51 -20.74 -9.53
N TYR A 215 7.51 -19.69 -10.37
CA TYR A 215 6.33 -19.25 -11.13
C TYR A 215 6.36 -19.67 -12.59
N LYS A 216 7.14 -20.66 -12.95
CA LYS A 216 7.31 -21.13 -14.35
C LYS A 216 5.97 -21.45 -15.04
N ASP A 217 5.13 -22.24 -14.39
CA ASP A 217 3.83 -22.64 -14.95
C ASP A 217 2.88 -21.46 -15.05
N TYR A 218 2.87 -20.58 -14.04
CA TYR A 218 2.09 -19.35 -14.08
C TYR A 218 2.49 -18.48 -15.28
N ILE A 219 3.79 -18.23 -15.47
CA ILE A 219 4.30 -17.42 -16.59
C ILE A 219 3.90 -18.05 -17.92
N CYS A 220 4.16 -19.34 -18.10
CA CYS A 220 3.82 -20.04 -19.33
C CYS A 220 2.31 -19.97 -19.64
N ASN A 221 1.46 -20.19 -18.64
CA ASN A 221 0.01 -20.13 -18.82
C ASN A 221 -0.47 -18.73 -19.22
N GLN A 222 0.11 -17.68 -18.65
CA GLN A 222 -0.30 -16.30 -18.95
C GLN A 222 0.12 -15.82 -20.34
N VAL A 223 1.18 -16.39 -20.90
CA VAL A 223 1.75 -15.91 -22.19
C VAL A 223 1.69 -16.96 -23.31
N LEU A 224 0.97 -18.06 -23.12
CA LEU A 224 0.90 -19.20 -24.03
C LEU A 224 2.29 -19.80 -24.33
N GLY A 225 3.14 -19.88 -23.30
CA GLY A 225 4.44 -20.52 -23.36
C GLY A 225 4.33 -22.04 -23.37
N THR A 226 4.96 -22.70 -24.34
CA THR A 226 5.09 -24.15 -24.37
C THR A 226 6.26 -24.67 -23.55
N SER A 227 7.26 -23.83 -23.36
CA SER A 227 8.42 -24.08 -22.51
C SER A 227 9.04 -22.77 -22.03
N LEU A 228 9.66 -22.82 -20.85
CA LEU A 228 10.48 -21.75 -20.32
C LEU A 228 11.78 -22.35 -19.81
N THR A 229 12.92 -21.86 -20.29
CA THR A 229 14.26 -22.32 -19.95
C THR A 229 15.17 -21.17 -19.56
N LEU A 230 16.05 -21.40 -18.59
CA LEU A 230 17.11 -20.48 -18.21
C LEU A 230 18.42 -20.91 -18.84
N THR A 231 19.18 -19.98 -19.43
CA THR A 231 20.48 -20.22 -20.07
C THR A 231 21.54 -19.28 -19.51
N ASP A 232 22.79 -19.74 -19.51
CA ASP A 232 23.94 -18.93 -19.13
C ASP A 232 24.37 -17.97 -20.27
N ASP A 233 23.85 -18.19 -21.50
CA ASP A 233 24.18 -17.37 -22.64
C ASP A 233 23.51 -15.98 -22.56
N CYS A 234 24.24 -14.96 -22.96
CA CYS A 234 23.69 -13.62 -23.15
C CYS A 234 22.85 -13.62 -24.42
N LEU A 235 21.53 -13.79 -24.27
CA LEU A 235 20.62 -13.81 -25.41
C LEU A 235 20.36 -12.38 -25.90
N LEU A 236 20.83 -12.08 -27.11
CA LEU A 236 20.29 -10.97 -27.88
C LEU A 236 18.90 -11.38 -28.37
N TYR A 237 17.92 -10.51 -28.15
CA TYR A 237 16.55 -10.75 -28.62
C TYR A 237 16.54 -10.97 -30.15
N THR A 238 16.21 -12.19 -30.56
CA THR A 238 15.93 -12.52 -31.95
C THR A 238 14.56 -13.20 -32.02
N SER A 239 13.59 -12.51 -32.60
CA SER A 239 12.31 -13.13 -32.97
C SER A 239 12.41 -13.50 -34.44
N PRO A 240 12.40 -14.79 -34.82
CA PRO A 240 12.14 -15.13 -36.22
C PRO A 240 10.73 -14.66 -36.55
N SER A 241 10.60 -13.90 -37.63
CA SER A 241 9.28 -13.54 -38.15
C SER A 241 8.51 -14.82 -38.49
N PRO A 242 7.21 -14.92 -38.14
CA PRO A 242 6.38 -16.05 -38.56
C PRO A 242 6.33 -16.26 -40.08
N ARG A 243 6.75 -15.27 -40.86
CA ARG A 243 6.81 -15.32 -42.31
C ARG A 243 8.01 -16.11 -42.85
N ASP A 244 9.06 -16.28 -42.03
CA ASP A 244 10.28 -17.00 -42.45
C ASP A 244 10.16 -18.51 -42.25
N ALA A 245 9.06 -19.01 -41.67
CA ALA A 245 8.82 -20.44 -41.43
C ALA A 245 8.07 -21.14 -42.61
N HIS A 246 7.71 -20.42 -43.64
CA HIS A 246 6.99 -20.97 -44.81
C HIS A 246 7.80 -21.06 -46.10
N GLU A 247 9.10 -20.75 -46.07
CA GLU A 247 10.00 -20.95 -47.20
C GLU A 247 11.08 -22.01 -46.89
N SER A 248 10.66 -23.27 -46.82
CA SER A 248 11.56 -24.42 -47.00
C SER A 248 10.76 -25.70 -47.14
#